data_842ed84f87f17d04cc0373fd205aa660
#
_entry.id   842ed84f87f17d04cc0373fd205aa660
#
_cell.length_a   1.000
_cell.length_b   1.000
_cell.length_c   1.000
_cell.angle_alpha   90.00
_cell.angle_beta   90.00
_cell.angle_gamma   90.00
#
_symmetry.space_group_name_H-M   'P 1'
#
loop_
_entity.id
_entity.type
_entity.pdbx_description
1 polymer ?
#
loop_
_entity_poly.entity_id
_entity_poly.type
_entity_poly.pdbx_seq_one_letter_code
_entity_poly.pdbx_strand_id
1 'polypeptide(L)'
;MNKLKAPKPVGPYSMFRNLSGDCCPNCWNNWVTAGQIPLDPDSGELNNASVEDEVVQVFNNIEAVLSDNNKSLKDVKKFTVFLTDLSYTPLINSEIEKRINGEYPARSTIQVAGLPMGARVEIECLG
;
A
#
# COMPACT_ATOMS: atom_id res chain seq x y z
N MET A 1 10.78 19.07 -5.59
CA MET A 1 10.46 17.65 -5.31
C MET A 1 9.18 17.26 -6.00
N ASN A 2 9.23 16.22 -6.79
CA ASN A 2 8.01 15.71 -7.43
C ASN A 2 7.16 14.98 -6.38
N LYS A 3 5.94 15.46 -6.21
CA LYS A 3 4.96 14.76 -5.36
C LYS A 3 4.65 13.41 -6.01
N LEU A 4 4.66 12.34 -5.21
CA LEU A 4 4.21 11.03 -5.66
C LEU A 4 2.73 11.13 -6.04
N LYS A 5 2.39 10.48 -7.13
CA LYS A 5 1.04 10.45 -7.67
C LYS A 5 0.43 9.08 -7.39
N ALA A 6 -0.79 9.08 -6.86
CA ALA A 6 -1.53 7.84 -6.66
C ALA A 6 -2.17 7.38 -7.96
N PRO A 7 -2.21 6.08 -8.24
CA PRO A 7 -2.98 5.57 -9.37
C PRO A 7 -4.48 5.76 -9.13
N LYS A 8 -5.24 5.80 -10.22
CA LYS A 8 -6.70 5.80 -10.14
C LYS A 8 -7.21 4.40 -9.82
N PRO A 9 -8.34 4.28 -9.10
CA PRO A 9 -8.96 2.98 -8.91
C PRO A 9 -9.31 2.32 -10.25
N VAL A 10 -9.05 1.03 -10.36
CA VAL A 10 -9.37 0.24 -11.56
C VAL A 10 -10.75 -0.41 -11.48
N GLY A 11 -11.56 -0.04 -10.51
CA GLY A 11 -12.90 -0.55 -10.29
C GLY A 11 -13.71 0.35 -9.35
N PRO A 12 -14.92 -0.07 -8.98
CA PRO A 12 -15.82 0.74 -8.14
C PRO A 12 -15.43 0.65 -6.65
N TYR A 13 -14.28 1.23 -6.29
CA TYR A 13 -13.83 1.30 -4.91
C TYR A 13 -13.02 2.59 -4.66
N SER A 14 -12.92 2.97 -3.38
CA SER A 14 -12.11 4.11 -2.94
C SER A 14 -10.71 3.65 -2.58
N MET A 15 -9.71 4.47 -2.87
CA MET A 15 -8.32 4.21 -2.47
C MET A 15 -8.12 4.35 -0.95
N PHE A 16 -8.92 5.19 -0.30
CA PHE A 16 -8.80 5.49 1.12
C PHE A 16 -10.18 5.77 1.72
N ARG A 17 -10.44 5.24 2.91
CA ARG A 17 -11.66 5.55 3.66
C ARG A 17 -11.34 5.75 5.14
N ASN A 18 -11.88 6.81 5.72
CA ASN A 18 -11.93 6.94 7.17
C ASN A 18 -12.99 5.98 7.72
N LEU A 19 -12.67 5.32 8.82
CA LEU A 19 -13.56 4.38 9.51
C LEU A 19 -14.31 5.03 10.65
N SER A 20 -13.80 6.13 11.21
CA SER A 20 -14.47 6.88 12.27
C SER A 20 -15.62 7.69 11.69
N GLY A 21 -16.80 7.52 12.26
CA GLY A 21 -17.95 8.36 11.91
C GLY A 21 -17.84 9.77 12.49
N ASP A 22 -18.76 10.64 12.09
CA ASP A 22 -18.79 12.07 12.46
C ASP A 22 -19.15 12.34 13.93
N CYS A 23 -19.09 11.34 14.80
CA CYS A 23 -19.74 11.39 16.10
C CYS A 23 -18.95 12.10 17.21
N CYS A 24 -17.64 12.34 17.05
CA CYS A 24 -16.93 13.21 17.99
C CYS A 24 -15.55 13.64 17.48
N PRO A 25 -15.09 14.87 17.85
CA PRO A 25 -13.78 15.39 17.43
C PRO A 25 -12.58 14.59 17.97
N ASN A 26 -12.78 13.80 19.00
CA ASN A 26 -11.75 13.01 19.67
C ASN A 26 -11.89 11.52 19.38
N CYS A 27 -12.80 11.11 18.50
CA CYS A 27 -12.92 9.71 18.11
C CYS A 27 -11.70 9.31 17.29
N TRP A 28 -11.29 8.10 17.50
CA TRP A 28 -10.14 7.46 16.87
C TRP A 28 -10.20 7.62 15.34
N ASN A 29 -9.19 8.27 14.77
CA ASN A 29 -9.07 8.48 13.33
C ASN A 29 -8.55 7.20 12.65
N ASN A 30 -9.34 6.14 12.69
CA ASN A 30 -9.02 4.92 11.98
C ASN A 30 -9.34 5.05 10.49
N TRP A 31 -8.51 4.45 9.66
CA TRP A 31 -8.67 4.48 8.21
C TRP A 31 -8.13 3.20 7.58
N VAL A 32 -8.55 2.95 6.36
CA VAL A 32 -8.05 1.84 5.54
C VAL A 32 -7.77 2.33 4.12
N THR A 33 -6.81 1.68 3.46
CA THR A 33 -6.61 1.84 2.02
C THR A 33 -7.14 0.63 1.27
N ALA A 34 -7.44 0.83 0.00
CA ALA A 34 -7.56 -0.29 -0.92
C ALA A 34 -6.22 -0.98 -1.08
N GLY A 35 -6.21 -2.25 -1.48
CA GLY A 35 -4.99 -2.96 -1.84
C GLY A 35 -4.31 -2.28 -3.03
N GLN A 36 -3.02 -1.99 -2.88
CA GLN A 36 -2.22 -1.38 -3.93
C GLN A 36 -1.43 -2.44 -4.67
N ILE A 37 -1.63 -2.51 -5.96
CA ILE A 37 -0.81 -3.29 -6.91
C ILE A 37 0.19 -2.34 -7.59
N PRO A 38 1.24 -2.85 -8.25
CA PRO A 38 2.30 -1.98 -8.76
C PRO A 38 1.93 -1.23 -10.06
N LEU A 39 0.79 -0.55 -10.06
CA LEU A 39 0.36 0.29 -11.17
C LEU A 39 1.21 1.54 -11.27
N ASP A 40 1.74 1.79 -12.46
CA ASP A 40 2.32 3.08 -12.78
C ASP A 40 1.17 4.09 -12.89
N PRO A 41 1.16 5.17 -12.09
CA PRO A 41 0.03 6.10 -12.05
C PRO A 41 -0.13 6.94 -13.33
N ASP A 42 0.88 7.00 -14.17
CA ASP A 42 0.83 7.77 -15.43
C ASP A 42 0.37 6.90 -16.58
N SER A 43 0.89 5.68 -16.72
CA SER A 43 0.53 4.78 -17.84
C SER A 43 -0.68 3.91 -17.54
N GLY A 44 -0.97 3.63 -16.27
CA GLY A 44 -2.00 2.68 -15.87
C GLY A 44 -1.60 1.22 -16.09
N GLU A 45 -0.34 0.97 -16.45
CA GLU A 45 0.22 -0.37 -16.64
C GLU A 45 1.01 -0.79 -15.42
N LEU A 46 1.21 -2.10 -15.24
CA LEU A 46 2.03 -2.61 -14.15
C LEU A 46 3.51 -2.31 -14.38
N ASN A 47 4.19 -1.83 -13.35
CA ASN A 47 5.65 -1.74 -13.31
C ASN A 47 6.19 -3.08 -12.79
N ASN A 48 6.31 -4.07 -13.67
CA ASN A 48 6.55 -5.46 -13.34
C ASN A 48 7.78 -6.08 -14.02
N ALA A 49 8.76 -5.25 -14.38
CA ALA A 49 10.00 -5.75 -14.97
C ALA A 49 10.73 -6.72 -14.03
N SER A 50 10.60 -6.52 -12.72
CA SER A 50 11.08 -7.43 -11.68
C SER A 50 10.15 -7.37 -10.47
N VAL A 51 10.25 -8.36 -9.57
CA VAL A 51 9.50 -8.31 -8.30
C VAL A 51 9.96 -7.13 -7.45
N GLU A 52 11.24 -6.79 -7.46
CA GLU A 52 11.76 -5.61 -6.77
C GLU A 52 11.09 -4.33 -7.26
N ASP A 53 10.95 -4.17 -8.58
CA ASP A 53 10.27 -3.02 -9.16
C ASP A 53 8.79 -2.96 -8.73
N GLU A 54 8.12 -4.11 -8.67
CA GLU A 54 6.75 -4.19 -8.17
C GLU A 54 6.66 -3.73 -6.72
N VAL A 55 7.54 -4.19 -5.86
CA VAL A 55 7.55 -3.82 -4.44
C VAL A 55 7.75 -2.31 -4.28
N VAL A 56 8.73 -1.75 -4.98
CA VAL A 56 9.00 -0.29 -4.94
C VAL A 56 7.78 0.49 -5.40
N GLN A 57 7.16 0.08 -6.51
CA GLN A 57 5.99 0.78 -7.05
C GLN A 57 4.79 0.69 -6.10
N VAL A 58 4.55 -0.46 -5.49
CA VAL A 58 3.47 -0.62 -4.51
C VAL A 58 3.65 0.35 -3.34
N PHE A 59 4.85 0.44 -2.78
CA PHE A 59 5.12 1.38 -1.67
C PHE A 59 5.02 2.84 -2.11
N ASN A 60 5.46 3.17 -3.33
CA ASN A 60 5.27 4.51 -3.88
C ASN A 60 3.79 4.86 -3.95
N ASN A 61 2.96 3.92 -4.41
CA ASN A 61 1.51 4.11 -4.51
C ASN A 61 0.87 4.27 -3.13
N ILE A 62 1.28 3.47 -2.16
CA ILE A 62 0.81 3.59 -0.77
C ILE A 62 1.14 4.98 -0.23
N GLU A 63 2.38 5.43 -0.34
CA GLU A 63 2.79 6.75 0.16
C GLU A 63 2.01 7.87 -0.52
N ALA A 64 1.73 7.74 -1.83
CA ALA A 64 0.96 8.72 -2.58
C ALA A 64 -0.50 8.79 -2.08
N VAL A 65 -1.14 7.65 -1.88
CA VAL A 65 -2.52 7.58 -1.33
C VAL A 65 -2.56 8.19 0.06
N LEU A 66 -1.61 7.85 0.91
CA LEU A 66 -1.53 8.40 2.27
C LEU A 66 -1.32 9.91 2.25
N SER A 67 -0.40 10.40 1.43
CA SER A 67 -0.12 11.83 1.29
C SER A 67 -1.34 12.62 0.82
N ASP A 68 -2.14 12.07 -0.09
CA ASP A 68 -3.38 12.68 -0.56
C ASP A 68 -4.43 12.83 0.56
N ASN A 69 -4.28 12.07 1.64
CA ASN A 69 -5.18 12.07 2.79
C ASN A 69 -4.50 12.58 4.07
N ASN A 70 -3.40 13.32 3.94
CA ASN A 70 -2.65 13.93 5.03
C ASN A 70 -2.09 12.90 6.03
N LYS A 71 -1.71 11.73 5.52
CA LYS A 71 -1.09 10.63 6.28
C LYS A 71 0.28 10.31 5.70
N SER A 72 1.04 9.52 6.45
CA SER A 72 2.34 9.00 5.99
C SER A 72 2.51 7.57 6.50
N LEU A 73 3.60 6.90 6.09
CA LEU A 73 3.88 5.53 6.51
C LEU A 73 3.96 5.34 8.02
N LYS A 74 4.39 6.36 8.76
CA LYS A 74 4.44 6.31 10.23
C LYS A 74 3.06 6.26 10.89
N ASP A 75 2.01 6.60 10.17
CA ASP A 75 0.63 6.52 10.65
C ASP A 75 0.01 5.15 10.42
N VAL A 76 0.65 4.29 9.64
CA VAL A 76 0.19 2.93 9.36
C VAL A 76 0.33 2.08 10.62
N LYS A 77 -0.73 1.39 11.00
CA LYS A 77 -0.76 0.47 12.14
C LYS A 77 -0.59 -0.98 11.71
N LYS A 78 -1.06 -1.31 10.52
CA LYS A 78 -0.94 -2.66 9.98
C LYS A 78 -0.83 -2.65 8.46
N PHE A 79 0.09 -3.47 7.95
CA PHE A 79 0.13 -3.91 6.55
C PHE A 79 -0.46 -5.31 6.44
N THR A 80 -1.26 -5.54 5.41
CA THR A 80 -1.55 -6.89 4.94
C THR A 80 -0.91 -7.04 3.57
N VAL A 81 0.03 -7.98 3.46
CA VAL A 81 0.84 -8.20 2.27
C VAL A 81 0.39 -9.49 1.60
N PHE A 82 -0.02 -9.38 0.35
CA PHE A 82 -0.41 -10.51 -0.48
C PHE A 82 0.67 -10.74 -1.53
N LEU A 83 1.21 -11.95 -1.58
CA LEU A 83 2.27 -12.33 -2.51
C LEU A 83 1.85 -13.57 -3.31
N THR A 84 2.22 -13.64 -4.56
CA THR A 84 2.03 -14.87 -5.33
C THR A 84 3.05 -15.95 -4.95
N ASP A 85 4.11 -15.57 -4.25
CA ASP A 85 5.14 -16.49 -3.73
C ASP A 85 5.74 -15.88 -2.46
N LEU A 86 5.68 -16.61 -1.34
CA LEU A 86 6.22 -16.14 -0.06
C LEU A 86 7.74 -15.93 -0.09
N SER A 87 8.45 -16.48 -1.07
CA SER A 87 9.89 -16.23 -1.24
C SER A 87 10.23 -14.78 -1.55
N TYR A 88 9.24 -13.97 -1.93
CA TYR A 88 9.41 -12.52 -2.13
C TYR A 88 9.43 -11.71 -0.83
N THR A 89 9.15 -12.34 0.32
CA THR A 89 9.10 -11.66 1.63
C THR A 89 10.35 -10.85 1.95
N PRO A 90 11.59 -11.29 1.67
CA PRO A 90 12.78 -10.48 1.93
C PRO A 90 12.78 -9.12 1.21
N LEU A 91 12.17 -9.04 0.02
CA LEU A 91 12.06 -7.77 -0.72
C LEU A 91 11.11 -6.81 -0.01
N ILE A 92 10.02 -7.31 0.55
CA ILE A 92 9.09 -6.51 1.36
C ILE A 92 9.80 -5.99 2.62
N ASN A 93 10.50 -6.87 3.33
CA ASN A 93 11.25 -6.50 4.53
C ASN A 93 12.25 -5.37 4.25
N SER A 94 13.01 -5.53 3.17
CA SER A 94 14.01 -4.54 2.75
C SER A 94 13.39 -3.16 2.48
N GLU A 95 12.25 -3.11 1.78
CA GLU A 95 11.58 -1.84 1.49
C GLU A 95 10.99 -1.20 2.75
N ILE A 96 10.41 -1.99 3.64
CA ILE A 96 9.89 -1.47 4.91
C ILE A 96 11.03 -0.86 5.73
N GLU A 97 12.16 -1.56 5.84
CA GLU A 97 13.33 -1.05 6.57
C GLU A 97 13.87 0.24 5.99
N LYS A 98 13.86 0.41 4.67
CA LYS A 98 14.31 1.64 4.02
C LYS A 98 13.38 2.82 4.24
N ARG A 99 12.08 2.57 4.35
CA ARG A 99 11.05 3.61 4.33
C ARG A 99 10.52 3.97 5.69
N ILE A 100 10.58 3.06 6.65
CA ILE A 100 10.08 3.28 8.02
C ILE A 100 11.24 3.23 8.98
N ASN A 101 11.41 4.35 9.69
CA ASN A 101 12.43 4.48 10.72
C ASN A 101 11.73 4.56 12.08
N GLY A 102 11.97 3.58 12.94
CA GLY A 102 11.38 3.51 14.26
C GLY A 102 10.44 2.32 14.43
N GLU A 103 9.25 2.54 15.00
CA GLU A 103 8.29 1.48 15.27
C GLU A 103 7.63 0.99 13.99
N TYR A 104 7.75 -0.31 13.71
CA TYR A 104 7.14 -0.93 12.55
C TYR A 104 5.66 -1.21 12.77
N PRO A 105 4.82 -1.08 11.73
CA PRO A 105 3.44 -1.57 11.80
C PRO A 105 3.37 -3.07 12.06
N ALA A 106 2.24 -3.54 12.59
CA ALA A 106 1.92 -4.96 12.55
C ALA A 106 1.80 -5.42 11.09
N ARG A 107 2.00 -6.70 10.81
CA ARG A 107 1.93 -7.22 9.45
C ARG A 107 1.45 -8.67 9.41
N SER A 108 0.64 -8.98 8.42
CA SER A 108 0.38 -10.35 7.98
C SER A 108 0.88 -10.47 6.54
N THR A 109 1.57 -11.56 6.23
CA THR A 109 2.07 -11.85 4.87
C THR A 109 1.48 -13.18 4.43
N ILE A 110 0.77 -13.18 3.30
CA ILE A 110 -0.06 -14.28 2.85
C ILE A 110 0.28 -14.62 1.40
N GLN A 111 0.45 -15.90 1.10
CA GLN A 111 0.56 -16.35 -0.29
C GLN A 111 -0.83 -16.56 -0.86
N VAL A 112 -1.06 -16.03 -2.06
CA VAL A 112 -2.33 -16.11 -2.79
C VAL A 112 -2.12 -16.77 -4.15
N ALA A 113 -3.21 -17.30 -4.70
CA ALA A 113 -3.18 -17.98 -6.01
C ALA A 113 -2.98 -17.00 -7.17
N GLY A 114 -3.40 -15.77 -7.03
CA GLY A 114 -3.27 -14.73 -8.04
C GLY A 114 -3.72 -13.38 -7.54
N LEU A 115 -3.30 -12.33 -8.24
CA LEU A 115 -3.63 -10.95 -7.92
C LEU A 115 -4.15 -10.23 -9.17
N PRO A 116 -4.86 -9.09 -9.00
CA PRO A 116 -5.38 -8.35 -10.15
C PRO A 116 -4.29 -8.01 -11.16
N MET A 117 -4.64 -8.07 -12.44
CA MET A 117 -3.78 -7.73 -13.58
C MET A 117 -2.49 -8.54 -13.67
N GLY A 118 -2.40 -9.68 -12.97
CA GLY A 118 -1.19 -10.50 -12.95
C GLY A 118 -0.08 -9.94 -12.04
N ALA A 119 -0.40 -9.05 -11.12
CA ALA A 119 0.56 -8.56 -10.14
C ALA A 119 1.07 -9.72 -9.26
N ARG A 120 2.29 -9.58 -8.78
CA ARG A 120 2.90 -10.54 -7.84
C ARG A 120 2.88 -10.04 -6.40
N VAL A 121 2.60 -8.76 -6.21
CA VAL A 121 2.59 -8.09 -4.91
C VAL A 121 1.35 -7.21 -4.82
N GLU A 122 0.66 -7.28 -3.69
CA GLU A 122 -0.42 -6.36 -3.33
C GLU A 122 -0.34 -6.08 -1.82
N ILE A 123 -0.51 -4.83 -1.43
CA ILE A 123 -0.45 -4.44 -0.02
C ILE A 123 -1.59 -3.49 0.29
N GLU A 124 -2.29 -3.75 1.40
CA GLU A 124 -3.26 -2.82 1.97
C GLU A 124 -2.80 -2.34 3.34
N CYS A 125 -3.28 -1.18 3.74
CA CYS A 125 -2.90 -0.55 4.99
C CYS A 125 -4.12 -0.23 5.85
N LEU A 126 -3.89 -0.30 7.15
CA LEU A 126 -4.83 0.14 8.17
C LEU A 126 -4.09 1.06 9.14
N GLY A 127 -4.71 2.16 9.49
CA GLY A 127 -4.17 3.10 10.46
C GLY A 127 -5.16 3.59 11.48
#